data_2c041ecb58995405bdf60bf4c2f0fca8
#
_entry.id   2c041ecb58995405bdf60bf4c2f0fca8
#
_cell.length_a   1.000
_cell.length_b   1.000
_cell.length_c   1.000
_cell.angle_alpha   90.00
_cell.angle_beta   90.00
_cell.angle_gamma   90.00
#
_symmetry.space_group_name_H-M   'P 1'
#
loop_
_entity.id
_entity.type
_entity.pdbx_description
1 polymer ?
#
loop_
_entity_poly.entity_id
_entity_poly.type
_entity_poly.pdbx_seq_one_letter_code
_entity_poly.pdbx_strand_id
1 'polypeptide(L)'
;MLTEVRWIHQAALGPVWEVAPHPYATPKEAPGSFREHDVAEFPGGMRPPSWTEVAGAMRDWVRHAGALRDVASPFEEIAALHGQFERIHPFLDGNGRTGRLLVNLLLVRLGYAPAIVYKRDRARYLRALRSADAGEPGALGELLARAVLDNLYRFIVPAVAGPKRLVPLAALADRGVSEDALRMAASRGRLRAHKGRDGQWRSSRASVDEYKAARQLHPRRSPAK
;
A
#
# COMPACT_ATOMS: atom_id res chain seq x y z
N MET A 1 4.21 -15.24 -14.93
CA MET A 1 3.60 -13.93 -14.58
C MET A 1 2.21 -13.69 -15.17
N LEU A 2 1.95 -13.84 -16.49
CA LEU A 2 0.59 -13.60 -17.00
C LEU A 2 -0.46 -14.51 -16.36
N THR A 3 -0.16 -15.79 -16.21
CA THR A 3 -1.00 -16.75 -15.50
C THR A 3 -1.22 -16.34 -14.03
N GLU A 4 -0.21 -15.79 -13.37
CA GLU A 4 -0.34 -15.31 -11.98
C GLU A 4 -1.27 -14.09 -11.89
N VAL A 5 -1.19 -13.15 -12.84
CA VAL A 5 -2.11 -12.01 -12.90
C VAL A 5 -3.57 -12.48 -12.98
N ARG A 6 -3.84 -13.42 -13.87
CA ARG A 6 -5.16 -14.01 -14.04
C ARG A 6 -5.62 -14.79 -12.80
N TRP A 7 -4.71 -15.55 -12.19
CA TRP A 7 -5.00 -16.28 -10.95
C TRP A 7 -5.27 -15.34 -9.77
N ILE A 8 -4.49 -14.26 -9.59
CA ILE A 8 -4.72 -13.25 -8.55
C ILE A 8 -6.10 -12.61 -8.72
N HIS A 9 -6.48 -12.27 -9.95
CA HIS A 9 -7.81 -11.74 -10.24
C HIS A 9 -8.90 -12.76 -9.88
N GLN A 10 -8.75 -14.01 -10.32
CA GLN A 10 -9.70 -15.09 -10.01
C GLN A 10 -9.85 -15.30 -8.51
N ALA A 11 -8.74 -15.37 -7.77
CA ALA A 11 -8.75 -15.53 -6.32
C ALA A 11 -9.42 -14.36 -5.58
N ALA A 12 -9.21 -13.13 -6.06
CA ALA A 12 -9.77 -11.92 -5.44
C ALA A 12 -11.24 -11.67 -5.76
N LEU A 13 -11.70 -12.11 -6.93
CA LEU A 13 -13.04 -11.81 -7.45
C LEU A 13 -13.99 -13.01 -7.46
N GLY A 14 -13.47 -14.24 -7.54
CA GLY A 14 -14.28 -15.47 -7.61
C GLY A 14 -15.39 -15.51 -6.57
N PRO A 15 -15.10 -15.36 -5.27
CA PRO A 15 -16.14 -15.42 -4.24
C PRO A 15 -17.22 -14.33 -4.35
N VAL A 16 -16.85 -13.13 -4.84
CA VAL A 16 -17.82 -12.05 -5.07
C VAL A 16 -18.66 -12.34 -6.32
N TRP A 17 -18.02 -12.89 -7.35
CA TRP A 17 -18.66 -13.22 -8.61
C TRP A 17 -19.70 -14.34 -8.49
N GLU A 18 -19.45 -15.33 -7.66
CA GLU A 18 -20.40 -16.41 -7.36
C GLU A 18 -21.71 -15.89 -6.75
N VAL A 19 -21.65 -14.80 -5.98
CA VAL A 19 -22.82 -14.20 -5.34
C VAL A 19 -23.48 -13.13 -6.21
N ALA A 20 -22.68 -12.34 -6.92
CA ALA A 20 -23.14 -11.21 -7.73
C ALA A 20 -22.23 -11.05 -8.96
N PRO A 21 -22.46 -11.83 -10.03
CA PRO A 21 -21.72 -11.69 -11.27
C PRO A 21 -22.03 -10.34 -11.93
N HIS A 22 -21.06 -9.81 -12.68
CA HIS A 22 -21.25 -8.53 -13.36
C HIS A 22 -22.37 -8.64 -14.41
N PRO A 23 -23.38 -7.74 -14.42
CA PRO A 23 -24.60 -7.89 -15.21
C PRO A 23 -24.37 -7.89 -16.73
N TYR A 24 -23.26 -7.33 -17.20
CA TYR A 24 -22.90 -7.26 -18.63
C TYR A 24 -21.81 -8.27 -19.02
N ALA A 25 -21.47 -9.21 -18.14
CA ALA A 25 -20.43 -10.19 -18.43
C ALA A 25 -20.90 -11.18 -19.51
N THR A 26 -20.02 -11.43 -20.47
CA THR A 26 -20.16 -12.59 -21.36
C THR A 26 -19.76 -13.88 -20.60
N PRO A 27 -20.15 -15.07 -21.10
CA PRO A 27 -19.72 -16.34 -20.49
C PRO A 27 -18.20 -16.52 -20.45
N LYS A 28 -17.45 -15.75 -21.23
CA LYS A 28 -15.98 -15.82 -21.31
C LYS A 28 -15.27 -14.82 -20.39
N GLU A 29 -16.00 -13.88 -19.80
CA GLU A 29 -15.45 -12.82 -18.95
C GLU A 29 -15.50 -13.12 -17.46
N ALA A 30 -15.50 -14.40 -17.10
CA ALA A 30 -15.42 -14.86 -15.71
C ALA A 30 -14.10 -14.41 -15.03
N PRO A 31 -14.03 -14.39 -13.68
CA PRO A 31 -12.82 -14.06 -12.96
C PRO A 31 -11.59 -14.81 -13.47
N GLY A 32 -10.51 -14.07 -13.73
CA GLY A 32 -9.30 -14.61 -14.37
C GLY A 32 -9.29 -14.49 -15.90
N SER A 33 -10.39 -14.11 -16.53
CA SER A 33 -10.45 -13.87 -17.99
C SER A 33 -10.40 -12.39 -18.30
N PHE A 34 -9.72 -12.02 -19.39
CA PHE A 34 -9.70 -10.65 -19.87
C PHE A 34 -11.07 -10.29 -20.48
N ARG A 35 -11.42 -9.01 -20.45
CA ARG A 35 -12.62 -8.47 -21.07
C ARG A 35 -12.64 -8.69 -22.58
N GLU A 36 -13.83 -8.89 -23.12
CA GLU A 36 -14.08 -9.08 -24.57
C GLU A 36 -14.87 -7.92 -25.18
N HIS A 37 -15.01 -6.78 -24.47
CA HIS A 37 -15.60 -5.55 -24.98
C HIS A 37 -14.88 -4.31 -24.46
N ASP A 38 -15.08 -3.19 -25.11
CA ASP A 38 -14.48 -1.92 -24.76
C ASP A 38 -15.17 -1.36 -23.51
N VAL A 39 -14.40 -0.69 -22.65
CA VAL A 39 -14.90 0.04 -21.49
C VAL A 39 -14.84 1.54 -21.75
N ALA A 40 -15.79 2.26 -21.18
CA ALA A 40 -15.86 3.70 -21.30
C ALA A 40 -14.67 4.41 -20.65
N GLU A 41 -14.39 5.62 -21.09
CA GLU A 41 -13.42 6.52 -20.47
C GLU A 41 -13.77 6.78 -19.01
N PHE A 42 -12.76 6.74 -18.13
CA PHE A 42 -12.95 7.00 -16.70
C PHE A 42 -13.07 8.51 -16.39
N PRO A 43 -13.78 8.87 -15.32
CA PRO A 43 -13.75 10.24 -14.82
C PRO A 43 -12.32 10.71 -14.56
N GLY A 44 -11.87 11.70 -15.33
CA GLY A 44 -10.49 12.22 -15.27
C GLY A 44 -9.64 11.90 -16.50
N GLY A 45 -10.24 11.33 -17.55
CA GLY A 45 -9.65 11.26 -18.90
C GLY A 45 -8.83 10.02 -19.20
N MET A 46 -8.68 9.09 -18.24
CA MET A 46 -8.01 7.81 -18.53
C MET A 46 -8.87 6.98 -19.49
N ARG A 47 -8.32 6.65 -20.65
CA ARG A 47 -8.98 5.86 -21.66
C ARG A 47 -8.31 4.50 -21.84
N PRO A 48 -8.96 3.39 -21.45
CA PRO A 48 -8.45 2.05 -21.70
C PRO A 48 -8.30 1.76 -23.21
N PRO A 49 -7.34 0.92 -23.62
CA PRO A 49 -7.20 0.47 -24.99
C PRO A 49 -8.39 -0.38 -25.42
N SER A 50 -8.53 -0.63 -26.74
CA SER A 50 -9.50 -1.60 -27.23
C SER A 50 -9.28 -2.98 -26.61
N TRP A 51 -10.36 -3.72 -26.36
CA TRP A 51 -10.28 -5.06 -25.78
C TRP A 51 -9.39 -6.01 -26.58
N THR A 52 -9.31 -5.83 -27.91
CA THR A 52 -8.44 -6.61 -28.79
C THR A 52 -6.95 -6.40 -28.53
N GLU A 53 -6.57 -5.27 -27.95
CA GLU A 53 -5.19 -4.91 -27.62
C GLU A 53 -4.78 -5.38 -26.21
N VAL A 54 -5.76 -5.69 -25.33
CA VAL A 54 -5.52 -6.04 -23.92
C VAL A 54 -4.51 -7.16 -23.76
N ALA A 55 -4.67 -8.25 -24.52
CA ALA A 55 -3.76 -9.40 -24.40
C ALA A 55 -2.30 -9.06 -24.78
N GLY A 56 -2.11 -8.19 -25.77
CA GLY A 56 -0.81 -7.65 -26.17
C GLY A 56 -0.21 -6.78 -25.08
N ALA A 57 -0.96 -5.77 -24.65
CA ALA A 57 -0.56 -4.83 -23.62
C ALA A 57 -0.20 -5.54 -22.30
N MET A 58 -0.92 -6.58 -21.91
CA MET A 58 -0.62 -7.37 -20.72
C MET A 58 0.63 -8.23 -20.86
N ARG A 59 0.97 -8.73 -22.05
CA ARG A 59 2.27 -9.40 -22.27
C ARG A 59 3.43 -8.44 -22.09
N ASP A 60 3.30 -7.21 -22.62
CA ASP A 60 4.32 -6.17 -22.47
C ASP A 60 4.45 -5.73 -21.01
N TRP A 61 3.34 -5.52 -20.32
CA TRP A 61 3.31 -5.24 -18.89
C TRP A 61 4.04 -6.31 -18.07
N VAL A 62 3.78 -7.58 -18.34
CA VAL A 62 4.43 -8.71 -17.66
C VAL A 62 5.94 -8.73 -17.91
N ARG A 63 6.40 -8.40 -19.13
CA ARG A 63 7.82 -8.31 -19.49
C ARG A 63 8.50 -7.20 -18.69
N HIS A 64 7.90 -6.01 -18.62
CA HIS A 64 8.43 -4.88 -17.85
C HIS A 64 8.46 -5.20 -16.34
N ALA A 65 7.39 -5.77 -15.80
CA ALA A 65 7.33 -6.19 -14.41
C ALA A 65 8.38 -7.29 -14.06
N GLY A 66 8.78 -8.11 -15.02
CA GLY A 66 9.85 -9.10 -14.87
C GLY A 66 11.27 -8.51 -14.86
N ALA A 67 11.44 -7.30 -15.40
CA ALA A 67 12.71 -6.61 -15.50
C ALA A 67 13.07 -5.74 -14.27
N LEU A 68 12.21 -5.68 -13.25
CA LEU A 68 12.35 -4.79 -12.09
C LEU A 68 13.53 -5.09 -11.14
N ARG A 69 14.42 -6.03 -11.44
CA ARG A 69 15.38 -6.54 -10.44
C ARG A 69 16.51 -5.58 -10.06
N ASP A 70 16.93 -4.69 -10.97
CA ASP A 70 18.12 -3.84 -10.80
C ASP A 70 17.82 -2.37 -11.13
N VAL A 71 16.71 -1.84 -10.64
CA VAL A 71 16.29 -0.46 -10.93
C VAL A 71 16.68 0.49 -9.79
N ALA A 72 17.10 1.70 -10.15
CA ALA A 72 17.52 2.71 -9.18
C ALA A 72 16.37 3.26 -8.32
N SER A 73 15.17 3.34 -8.89
CA SER A 73 13.97 3.87 -8.23
C SER A 73 12.80 2.86 -8.26
N PRO A 74 12.87 1.76 -7.49
CA PRO A 74 11.88 0.68 -7.59
C PRO A 74 10.45 1.13 -7.30
N PHE A 75 10.25 2.13 -6.44
CA PHE A 75 8.91 2.63 -6.13
C PHE A 75 8.28 3.43 -7.28
N GLU A 76 9.07 4.17 -8.04
CA GLU A 76 8.60 4.90 -9.23
C GLU A 76 8.27 3.93 -10.36
N GLU A 77 9.11 2.91 -10.57
CA GLU A 77 8.87 1.87 -11.57
C GLU A 77 7.62 1.03 -11.24
N ILE A 78 7.43 0.64 -9.97
CA ILE A 78 6.21 -0.04 -9.53
C ILE A 78 5.00 0.88 -9.71
N ALA A 79 5.12 2.18 -9.43
CA ALA A 79 4.05 3.14 -9.64
C ALA A 79 3.69 3.31 -11.12
N ALA A 80 4.70 3.37 -12.00
CA ALA A 80 4.49 3.41 -13.45
C ALA A 80 3.78 2.16 -13.95
N LEU A 81 4.23 0.97 -13.52
CA LEU A 81 3.58 -0.30 -13.84
C LEU A 81 2.15 -0.39 -13.30
N HIS A 82 1.90 0.16 -12.10
CA HIS A 82 0.55 0.20 -11.55
C HIS A 82 -0.36 1.12 -12.37
N GLY A 83 0.11 2.32 -12.74
CA GLY A 83 -0.62 3.23 -13.64
C GLY A 83 -0.91 2.58 -14.99
N GLN A 84 0.08 1.91 -15.59
CA GLN A 84 -0.09 1.17 -16.84
C GLN A 84 -1.12 0.05 -16.72
N PHE A 85 -1.12 -0.73 -15.62
CA PHE A 85 -2.12 -1.78 -15.39
C PHE A 85 -3.53 -1.21 -15.28
N GLU A 86 -3.71 -0.13 -14.51
CA GLU A 86 -5.01 0.53 -14.35
C GLU A 86 -5.50 1.13 -15.70
N ARG A 87 -4.59 1.64 -16.55
CA ARG A 87 -4.91 2.09 -17.90
C ARG A 87 -5.34 0.94 -18.81
N ILE A 88 -4.60 -0.18 -18.83
CA ILE A 88 -4.95 -1.36 -19.63
C ILE A 88 -6.33 -1.87 -19.27
N HIS A 89 -6.66 -1.84 -17.97
CA HIS A 89 -7.95 -2.27 -17.44
C HIS A 89 -8.37 -3.64 -17.97
N PRO A 90 -7.56 -4.69 -17.73
CA PRO A 90 -7.67 -5.93 -18.49
C PRO A 90 -8.92 -6.77 -18.20
N PHE A 91 -9.57 -6.53 -17.06
CA PHE A 91 -10.73 -7.32 -16.64
C PHE A 91 -12.01 -6.49 -16.67
N LEU A 92 -13.15 -7.15 -16.68
CA LEU A 92 -14.46 -6.49 -16.67
C LEU A 92 -14.73 -5.74 -15.36
N ASP A 93 -14.35 -6.33 -14.22
CA ASP A 93 -14.40 -5.73 -12.87
C ASP A 93 -13.13 -6.08 -12.09
N GLY A 94 -12.93 -5.46 -10.94
CA GLY A 94 -11.89 -5.81 -9.99
C GLY A 94 -10.47 -5.37 -10.34
N ASN A 95 -10.26 -4.58 -11.39
CA ASN A 95 -8.93 -4.13 -11.80
C ASN A 95 -8.21 -3.41 -10.67
N GLY A 96 -8.84 -2.45 -9.99
CA GLY A 96 -8.21 -1.75 -8.88
C GLY A 96 -7.82 -2.64 -7.68
N ARG A 97 -8.55 -3.72 -7.40
CA ARG A 97 -8.18 -4.72 -6.37
C ARG A 97 -6.97 -5.53 -6.83
N THR A 98 -7.03 -6.03 -8.04
CA THR A 98 -5.97 -6.80 -8.67
C THR A 98 -4.69 -5.99 -8.82
N GLY A 99 -4.78 -4.74 -9.31
CA GLY A 99 -3.64 -3.85 -9.45
C GLY A 99 -2.90 -3.61 -8.13
N ARG A 100 -3.62 -3.38 -7.04
CA ARG A 100 -3.00 -3.25 -5.70
C ARG A 100 -2.37 -4.55 -5.20
N LEU A 101 -2.95 -5.71 -5.50
CA LEU A 101 -2.34 -7.00 -5.17
C LEU A 101 -1.06 -7.24 -5.99
N LEU A 102 -1.05 -6.85 -7.27
CA LEU A 102 0.12 -6.90 -8.13
C LEU A 102 1.24 -5.99 -7.63
N VAL A 103 0.93 -4.75 -7.22
CA VAL A 103 1.89 -3.87 -6.55
C VAL A 103 2.53 -4.56 -5.35
N ASN A 104 1.72 -5.19 -4.49
CA ASN A 104 2.24 -5.89 -3.32
C ASN A 104 3.06 -7.14 -3.69
N LEU A 105 2.68 -7.87 -4.73
CA LEU A 105 3.48 -8.97 -5.25
C LEU A 105 4.87 -8.48 -5.72
N LEU A 106 4.93 -7.36 -6.44
CA LEU A 106 6.19 -6.78 -6.91
C LEU A 106 7.05 -6.28 -5.74
N LEU A 107 6.46 -5.59 -4.77
CA LEU A 107 7.15 -5.14 -3.55
C LEU A 107 7.77 -6.32 -2.80
N VAL A 108 7.01 -7.38 -2.55
CA VAL A 108 7.50 -8.56 -1.83
C VAL A 108 8.61 -9.27 -2.60
N ARG A 109 8.53 -9.37 -3.92
CA ARG A 109 9.58 -9.95 -4.77
C ARG A 109 10.90 -9.16 -4.72
N LEU A 110 10.81 -7.86 -4.48
CA LEU A 110 11.98 -6.99 -4.28
C LEU A 110 12.43 -6.92 -2.82
N GLY A 111 11.82 -7.69 -1.91
CA GLY A 111 12.18 -7.73 -0.49
C GLY A 111 11.56 -6.63 0.37
N TYR A 112 10.62 -5.86 -0.15
CA TYR A 112 9.91 -4.84 0.61
C TYR A 112 8.68 -5.41 1.33
N ALA A 113 8.26 -4.73 2.39
CA ALA A 113 6.96 -4.99 3.02
C ALA A 113 5.81 -4.59 2.07
N PRO A 114 4.62 -5.23 2.17
CA PRO A 114 3.46 -4.82 1.42
C PRO A 114 3.03 -3.37 1.72
N ALA A 115 2.52 -2.66 0.73
CA ALA A 115 1.90 -1.35 0.88
C ALA A 115 0.41 -1.49 1.20
N ILE A 116 -0.07 -0.80 2.24
CA ILE A 116 -1.49 -0.76 2.60
C ILE A 116 -2.03 0.64 2.28
N VAL A 117 -2.86 0.74 1.24
CA VAL A 117 -3.56 1.98 0.88
C VAL A 117 -4.91 2.00 1.60
N TYR A 118 -5.04 2.87 2.60
CA TYR A 118 -6.27 2.97 3.39
C TYR A 118 -7.37 3.75 2.66
N LYS A 119 -8.63 3.47 3.01
CA LYS A 119 -9.80 4.16 2.45
C LYS A 119 -9.73 5.69 2.61
N ARG A 120 -9.18 6.18 3.73
CA ARG A 120 -8.99 7.61 4.00
C ARG A 120 -8.04 8.28 3.00
N ASP A 121 -7.11 7.54 2.40
CA ASP A 121 -6.10 8.05 1.45
C ASP A 121 -6.57 7.94 -0.01
N ARG A 122 -7.81 7.46 -0.24
CA ARG A 122 -8.35 7.18 -1.58
C ARG A 122 -8.25 8.38 -2.53
N ALA A 123 -8.60 9.58 -2.07
CA ALA A 123 -8.56 10.78 -2.91
C ALA A 123 -7.12 11.13 -3.34
N ARG A 124 -6.15 11.01 -2.41
CA ARG A 124 -4.72 11.21 -2.71
C ARG A 124 -4.20 10.15 -3.68
N TYR A 125 -4.54 8.89 -3.43
CA TYR A 125 -4.16 7.77 -4.30
C TYR A 125 -4.69 7.96 -5.73
N LEU A 126 -5.97 8.32 -5.93
CA LEU A 126 -6.55 8.53 -7.25
C LEU A 126 -5.93 9.73 -7.99
N ARG A 127 -5.52 10.79 -7.28
CA ARG A 127 -4.77 11.90 -7.91
C ARG A 127 -3.39 11.45 -8.36
N ALA A 128 -2.66 10.74 -7.50
CA ALA A 128 -1.34 10.20 -7.82
C ALA A 128 -1.37 9.18 -8.97
N LEU A 129 -2.45 8.37 -9.05
CA LEU A 129 -2.66 7.44 -10.16
C LEU A 129 -2.87 8.18 -11.48
N ARG A 130 -3.63 9.28 -11.51
CA ARG A 130 -3.78 10.12 -12.70
C ARG A 130 -2.46 10.76 -13.15
N SER A 131 -1.63 11.22 -12.20
CA SER A 131 -0.28 11.69 -12.55
C SER A 131 0.57 10.58 -13.17
N ALA A 132 0.54 9.38 -12.59
CA ALA A 132 1.26 8.23 -13.15
C ALA A 132 0.75 7.85 -14.54
N ASP A 133 -0.56 7.95 -14.78
CA ASP A 133 -1.17 7.75 -16.09
C ASP A 133 -0.70 8.79 -17.13
N ALA A 134 -0.45 10.01 -16.69
CA ALA A 134 0.12 11.09 -17.51
C ALA A 134 1.66 10.99 -17.71
N GLY A 135 2.30 9.93 -17.20
CA GLY A 135 3.75 9.72 -17.31
C GLY A 135 4.58 10.26 -16.13
N GLU A 136 3.93 10.71 -15.06
CA GLU A 136 4.57 11.26 -13.86
C GLU A 136 4.32 10.35 -12.62
N PRO A 137 5.04 9.22 -12.49
CA PRO A 137 4.78 8.23 -11.43
C PRO A 137 5.29 8.66 -10.05
N GLY A 138 6.09 9.72 -9.91
CA GLY A 138 6.76 10.10 -8.67
C GLY A 138 5.84 10.25 -7.47
N ALA A 139 4.68 10.94 -7.63
CA ALA A 139 3.71 11.12 -6.55
C ALA A 139 3.09 9.78 -6.07
N LEU A 140 2.87 8.84 -6.98
CA LEU A 140 2.37 7.51 -6.65
C LEU A 140 3.47 6.65 -6.01
N GLY A 141 4.70 6.75 -6.51
CA GLY A 141 5.87 6.10 -5.93
C GLY A 141 6.12 6.54 -4.48
N GLU A 142 6.05 7.84 -4.20
CA GLU A 142 6.14 8.37 -2.84
C GLU A 142 5.02 7.84 -1.93
N LEU A 143 3.79 7.78 -2.43
CA LEU A 143 2.65 7.24 -1.68
C LEU A 143 2.88 5.77 -1.33
N LEU A 144 3.35 4.95 -2.27
CA LEU A 144 3.66 3.54 -2.05
C LEU A 144 4.81 3.36 -1.04
N ALA A 145 5.90 4.14 -1.17
CA ALA A 145 7.02 4.09 -0.23
C ALA A 145 6.57 4.42 1.21
N ARG A 146 5.76 5.46 1.38
CA ARG A 146 5.17 5.82 2.68
C ARG A 146 4.26 4.72 3.22
N ALA A 147 3.45 4.09 2.38
CA ALA A 147 2.57 2.98 2.77
C ALA A 147 3.36 1.73 3.21
N VAL A 148 4.47 1.43 2.54
CA VAL A 148 5.41 0.37 2.95
C VAL A 148 6.02 0.67 4.33
N LEU A 149 6.52 1.89 4.54
CA LEU A 149 7.08 2.30 5.83
C LEU A 149 6.03 2.27 6.95
N ASP A 150 4.81 2.73 6.68
CA ASP A 150 3.71 2.70 7.66
C ASP A 150 3.37 1.25 8.04
N ASN A 151 3.26 0.34 7.08
CA ASN A 151 3.03 -1.08 7.33
C ASN A 151 4.19 -1.72 8.11
N LEU A 152 5.42 -1.43 7.70
CA LEU A 152 6.62 -1.94 8.39
C LEU A 152 6.63 -1.55 9.87
N TYR A 153 6.42 -0.27 10.16
CA TYR A 153 6.51 0.24 11.54
C TYR A 153 5.28 -0.10 12.39
N ARG A 154 4.08 -0.14 11.81
CA ARG A 154 2.86 -0.41 12.59
C ARG A 154 2.61 -1.88 12.86
N PHE A 155 2.99 -2.76 11.94
CA PHE A 155 2.60 -4.17 12.02
C PHE A 155 3.79 -5.11 12.05
N ILE A 156 4.78 -4.95 11.16
CA ILE A 156 5.86 -5.94 11.02
C ILE A 156 6.86 -5.79 12.16
N VAL A 157 7.42 -4.61 12.36
CA VAL A 157 8.45 -4.39 13.41
C VAL A 157 7.90 -4.72 14.80
N PRO A 158 6.70 -4.28 15.22
CA PRO A 158 6.13 -4.69 16.50
C PRO A 158 5.87 -6.19 16.65
N ALA A 159 5.52 -6.88 15.54
CA ALA A 159 5.26 -8.31 15.56
C ALA A 159 6.53 -9.16 15.74
N VAL A 160 7.66 -8.72 15.15
CA VAL A 160 8.92 -9.47 15.20
C VAL A 160 9.88 -8.98 16.29
N ALA A 161 9.70 -7.78 16.80
CA ALA A 161 10.51 -7.24 17.89
C ALA A 161 9.97 -7.69 19.24
N GLY A 162 10.77 -8.40 20.03
CA GLY A 162 10.42 -8.71 21.41
C GLY A 162 10.15 -7.46 22.26
N PRO A 163 9.45 -7.57 23.41
CA PRO A 163 8.96 -6.43 24.18
C PRO A 163 10.06 -5.51 24.71
N LYS A 164 11.29 -5.99 24.85
CA LYS A 164 12.45 -5.23 25.34
C LYS A 164 13.35 -4.67 24.22
N ARG A 165 13.11 -5.05 22.96
CA ARG A 165 13.94 -4.60 21.83
C ARG A 165 13.69 -3.13 21.51
N LEU A 166 14.76 -2.38 21.29
CA LEU A 166 14.68 -0.98 20.87
C LEU A 166 14.28 -0.89 19.40
N VAL A 167 13.17 -0.21 19.14
CA VAL A 167 12.64 0.06 17.79
C VAL A 167 12.32 1.55 17.64
N PRO A 168 12.24 2.10 16.41
CA PRO A 168 11.83 3.49 16.20
C PRO A 168 10.47 3.80 16.85
N LEU A 169 10.29 5.02 17.36
CA LEU A 169 9.04 5.42 18.04
C LEU A 169 7.81 5.29 17.12
N ALA A 170 7.99 5.46 15.82
CA ALA A 170 6.93 5.22 14.84
C ALA A 170 6.33 3.81 14.93
N ALA A 171 7.16 2.79 15.22
CA ALA A 171 6.71 1.41 15.41
C ALA A 171 5.99 1.14 16.74
N LEU A 172 6.06 2.08 17.69
CA LEU A 172 5.47 1.97 19.03
C LEU A 172 4.21 2.83 19.18
N ALA A 173 3.96 3.74 18.22
CA ALA A 173 2.77 4.57 18.19
C ALA A 173 1.51 3.72 17.93
N ASP A 174 0.40 4.06 18.60
CA ASP A 174 -0.90 3.40 18.43
C ASP A 174 -2.06 4.39 18.67
N ARG A 175 -3.29 3.87 18.79
CA ARG A 175 -4.47 4.69 19.04
C ARG A 175 -4.42 5.46 20.39
N GLY A 176 -3.66 4.96 21.36
CA GLY A 176 -3.55 5.56 22.69
C GLY A 176 -2.44 6.60 22.81
N VAL A 177 -1.42 6.57 21.92
CA VAL A 177 -0.31 7.51 21.95
C VAL A 177 0.31 7.67 20.56
N SER A 178 0.37 8.93 20.08
CA SER A 178 0.99 9.27 18.79
C SER A 178 2.52 9.25 18.88
N GLU A 179 3.18 9.11 17.71
CA GLU A 179 4.65 9.22 17.61
C GLU A 179 5.17 10.54 18.19
N ASP A 180 4.50 11.67 17.88
CA ASP A 180 4.88 12.97 18.40
C ASP A 180 4.80 13.04 19.94
N ALA A 181 3.75 12.44 20.51
CA ALA A 181 3.64 12.34 21.97
C ALA A 181 4.75 11.51 22.59
N LEU A 182 5.14 10.40 21.96
CA LEU A 182 6.27 9.58 22.39
C LEU A 182 7.59 10.33 22.25
N ARG A 183 7.79 11.06 21.14
CA ARG A 183 8.98 11.89 20.92
C ARG A 183 9.12 12.98 21.98
N MET A 184 8.02 13.67 22.28
CA MET A 184 7.98 14.66 23.37
C MET A 184 8.24 14.06 24.74
N ALA A 185 7.75 12.85 24.99
CA ALA A 185 8.01 12.15 26.26
C ALA A 185 9.48 11.72 26.37
N ALA A 186 10.07 11.23 25.27
CA ALA A 186 11.48 10.86 25.20
C ALA A 186 12.41 12.07 25.41
N SER A 187 12.15 13.19 24.71
CA SER A 187 12.95 14.42 24.82
C SER A 187 12.90 15.04 26.23
N ARG A 188 11.82 14.81 26.98
CA ARG A 188 11.62 15.28 28.36
C ARG A 188 12.04 14.25 29.43
N GLY A 189 12.66 13.13 29.03
CA GLY A 189 13.09 12.06 29.94
C GLY A 189 11.94 11.28 30.61
N ARG A 190 10.68 11.46 30.15
CA ARG A 190 9.51 10.76 30.71
C ARG A 190 9.28 9.38 30.12
N LEU A 191 9.84 9.12 28.94
CA LEU A 191 9.89 7.81 28.31
C LEU A 191 11.33 7.34 28.26
N ARG A 192 11.60 6.12 28.72
CA ARG A 192 12.90 5.49 28.57
C ARG A 192 13.16 5.24 27.07
N ALA A 193 14.02 6.05 26.48
CA ALA A 193 14.32 6.04 25.07
C ALA A 193 15.79 6.39 24.83
N HIS A 194 16.31 5.97 23.69
CA HIS A 194 17.66 6.28 23.22
C HIS A 194 17.61 7.00 21.87
N LYS A 195 18.41 8.04 21.71
CA LYS A 195 18.57 8.73 20.44
C LYS A 195 19.77 8.15 19.70
N GLY A 196 19.52 7.54 18.54
CA GLY A 196 20.56 6.95 17.70
C GLY A 196 21.46 8.00 17.05
N ARG A 197 22.59 7.56 16.47
CA ARG A 197 23.51 8.44 15.70
C ARG A 197 22.82 9.07 14.47
N ASP A 198 21.80 8.44 13.95
CA ASP A 198 20.91 8.92 12.87
C ASP A 198 19.89 9.97 13.33
N GLY A 199 19.95 10.39 14.61
CA GLY A 199 19.04 11.36 15.19
C GLY A 199 17.66 10.81 15.55
N GLN A 200 17.36 9.55 15.25
CA GLN A 200 16.06 8.94 15.55
C GLN A 200 15.97 8.45 16.99
N TRP A 201 14.82 8.70 17.62
CA TRP A 201 14.49 8.15 18.93
C TRP A 201 14.01 6.71 18.81
N ARG A 202 14.56 5.84 19.67
CA ARG A 202 14.18 4.43 19.81
C ARG A 202 13.79 4.13 21.25
N SER A 203 12.78 3.28 21.42
CA SER A 203 12.36 2.76 22.72
C SER A 203 11.90 1.31 22.58
N SER A 204 11.50 0.68 23.67
CA SER A 204 10.91 -0.66 23.65
C SER A 204 9.41 -0.60 23.94
N ARG A 205 8.67 -1.65 23.54
CA ARG A 205 7.24 -1.79 23.87
C ARG A 205 7.05 -1.74 25.39
N ALA A 206 7.87 -2.47 26.15
CA ALA A 206 7.80 -2.47 27.61
C ALA A 206 7.91 -1.07 28.20
N SER A 207 8.88 -0.26 27.74
CA SER A 207 9.04 1.12 28.22
C SER A 207 7.88 2.04 27.86
N VAL A 208 7.26 1.84 26.69
CA VAL A 208 6.07 2.60 26.30
C VAL A 208 4.85 2.20 27.13
N ASP A 209 4.69 0.93 27.45
CA ASP A 209 3.58 0.44 28.30
C ASP A 209 3.74 0.95 29.74
N GLU A 210 4.96 0.95 30.29
CA GLU A 210 5.28 1.59 31.59
C GLU A 210 4.94 3.10 31.56
N TYR A 211 5.33 3.81 30.50
CA TYR A 211 5.01 5.23 30.33
C TYR A 211 3.50 5.50 30.28
N LYS A 212 2.74 4.66 29.55
CA LYS A 212 1.28 4.77 29.48
C LYS A 212 0.63 4.54 30.83
N ALA A 213 1.05 3.50 31.57
CA ALA A 213 0.56 3.21 32.90
C ALA A 213 0.83 4.37 33.88
N ALA A 214 2.03 4.92 33.88
CA ALA A 214 2.38 6.09 34.71
C ALA A 214 1.54 7.33 34.36
N ARG A 215 1.21 7.53 33.09
CA ARG A 215 0.36 8.65 32.63
C ARG A 215 -1.09 8.50 33.08
N GLN A 216 -1.63 7.29 33.16
CA GLN A 216 -2.99 7.01 33.66
C GLN A 216 -3.10 7.23 35.16
N LEU A 217 -2.05 6.90 35.93
CA LEU A 217 -1.99 7.09 37.39
C LEU A 217 -1.92 8.59 37.77
N HIS A 218 -1.40 9.45 36.89
CA HIS A 218 -1.26 10.89 37.10
C HIS A 218 -1.94 11.68 35.98
N PRO A 219 -3.30 11.67 35.90
CA PRO A 219 -4.00 12.45 34.90
C PRO A 219 -3.69 13.94 35.12
N ARG A 220 -3.35 14.65 34.01
CA ARG A 220 -3.18 16.11 34.07
C ARG A 220 -4.45 16.72 34.68
N ARG A 221 -4.32 17.44 35.81
CA ARG A 221 -5.37 18.34 36.27
C ARG A 221 -5.66 19.28 35.11
N SER A 222 -6.91 19.28 34.61
CA SER A 222 -7.39 20.31 33.69
C SER A 222 -7.20 21.66 34.38
N PRO A 223 -6.66 22.70 33.70
CA PRO A 223 -6.73 24.03 34.24
C PRO A 223 -8.20 24.35 34.50
N ALA A 224 -8.53 24.76 35.70
CA ALA A 224 -9.83 25.27 36.03
C ALA A 224 -10.17 26.45 35.08
N LYS A 225 -11.36 26.41 34.51
CA LYS A 225 -11.87 27.50 33.66
C LYS A 225 -12.03 28.76 34.47
#